data_30c4a1e3c05ac74b06411555919c5326
#
_entry.id   30c4a1e3c05ac74b06411555919c5326
#
_cell.length_a   1.000
_cell.length_b   1.000
_cell.length_c   1.000
_cell.angle_alpha   90.00
_cell.angle_beta   90.00
_cell.angle_gamma   90.00
#
_symmetry.space_group_name_H-M   'P 1'
#
loop_
_entity.id
_entity.type
_entity.pdbx_description
1 polymer ?
#
loop_
_entity_poly.entity_id
_entity_poly.type
_entity_poly.pdbx_seq_one_letter_code
_entity_poly.pdbx_strand_id
1 'polypeptide(L)'
;MHARGYTMKNVTIIGAGKIGGAIARMLAETGDYAVTIADRSAEQLAKLDSHPAVKTRELDIADAAALDAALAGQFAVLSAAPFHLTGAIAESAARTATHYLDLTEDVATTRKVEELARGARSAFIPQCGLAPGFISIVAHDLTKHFDTLDTVRMRVGALPQYPSNALNYNLTWSTDGLINEYIEPCEAIVEGKLSVVPAMEEREEFSLDGVTYEAFNTSGGLGTLAKTLDGRVRTMNYRTIRYPGHQAIIKALLNDFNLKNRRDVLKDLFENALPATMQDVVVIFVTVCGWKDGRYLQETYANKVYAGVVAGKKMSAIQITTAAGICTVLDLLADGTLPQAGFVRQEEIGLDAFLANRFGRVYDPDVMKVAKAG
;
A
#
# COMPACT_ATOMS: atom_id res chain seq x y z
N MET A 1 3.17 7.31 32.72
CA MET A 1 3.50 8.11 31.54
C MET A 1 4.98 8.44 31.59
N HIS A 2 5.82 7.71 30.89
CA HIS A 2 7.25 8.05 30.77
C HIS A 2 7.38 8.89 29.48
N ALA A 3 7.66 10.17 29.65
CA ALA A 3 8.10 11.02 28.55
C ALA A 3 9.44 10.49 28.05
N ARG A 4 9.46 9.66 27.02
CA ARG A 4 10.67 9.40 26.26
C ARG A 4 11.02 10.73 25.58
N GLY A 5 12.19 11.27 25.87
CA GLY A 5 12.70 12.48 25.22
C GLY A 5 12.99 12.23 23.73
N TYR A 6 11.94 12.09 22.93
CA TYR A 6 12.07 11.98 21.49
C TYR A 6 12.39 13.36 20.92
N THR A 7 13.54 13.50 20.28
CA THR A 7 13.80 14.66 19.45
C THR A 7 12.85 14.56 18.25
N MET A 8 12.01 15.59 18.04
CA MET A 8 11.06 15.68 16.93
C MET A 8 11.76 15.41 15.60
N LYS A 9 11.26 14.46 14.81
CA LYS A 9 11.84 14.05 13.52
C LYS A 9 11.28 14.93 12.39
N ASN A 10 12.18 15.52 11.59
CA ASN A 10 11.77 16.27 10.39
C ASN A 10 11.45 15.29 9.26
N VAL A 11 10.24 15.38 8.68
CA VAL A 11 9.78 14.48 7.61
C VAL A 11 9.25 15.31 6.45
N THR A 12 9.61 14.95 5.24
CA THR A 12 9.05 15.53 4.02
C THR A 12 8.15 14.51 3.32
N ILE A 13 6.91 14.91 3.02
CA ILE A 13 5.96 14.13 2.24
C ILE A 13 5.89 14.77 0.85
N ILE A 14 6.10 13.98 -0.20
CA ILE A 14 5.96 14.43 -1.59
C ILE A 14 4.63 13.93 -2.15
N GLY A 15 3.78 14.89 -2.56
CA GLY A 15 2.42 14.65 -3.05
C GLY A 15 1.35 15.09 -2.04
N ALA A 16 0.62 16.16 -2.39
CA ALA A 16 -0.43 16.76 -1.56
C ALA A 16 -1.85 16.23 -1.91
N GLY A 17 -1.93 15.03 -2.46
CA GLY A 17 -3.18 14.33 -2.75
C GLY A 17 -3.87 13.80 -1.48
N LYS A 18 -4.94 13.02 -1.69
CA LYS A 18 -5.75 12.43 -0.60
C LYS A 18 -4.92 11.61 0.39
N ILE A 19 -3.96 10.82 -0.10
CA ILE A 19 -3.11 9.96 0.74
C ILE A 19 -2.03 10.78 1.44
N GLY A 20 -1.31 11.65 0.72
CA GLY A 20 -0.30 12.52 1.35
C GLY A 20 -0.88 13.42 2.44
N GLY A 21 -2.06 13.98 2.23
CA GLY A 21 -2.79 14.74 3.25
C GLY A 21 -3.17 13.89 4.48
N ALA A 22 -3.58 12.63 4.27
CA ALA A 22 -3.87 11.69 5.36
C ALA A 22 -2.61 11.35 6.18
N ILE A 23 -1.49 11.05 5.50
CA ILE A 23 -0.18 10.80 6.13
C ILE A 23 0.25 12.02 6.96
N ALA A 24 0.20 13.22 6.35
CA ALA A 24 0.60 14.46 7.02
C ALA A 24 -0.22 14.69 8.30
N ARG A 25 -1.54 14.48 8.23
CA ARG A 25 -2.43 14.62 9.37
C ARG A 25 -2.13 13.61 10.47
N MET A 26 -1.99 12.32 10.12
CA MET A 26 -1.72 11.26 11.08
C MET A 26 -0.40 11.49 11.83
N LEU A 27 0.67 11.87 11.12
CA LEU A 27 1.97 12.14 11.73
C LEU A 27 1.95 13.40 12.62
N ALA A 28 1.33 14.47 12.14
CA ALA A 28 1.28 15.74 12.85
C ALA A 28 0.54 15.64 14.20
N GLU A 29 -0.54 14.86 14.28
CA GLU A 29 -1.31 14.67 15.53
C GLU A 29 -0.53 13.96 16.64
N THR A 30 0.60 13.30 16.32
CA THR A 30 1.41 12.64 17.35
C THR A 30 2.30 13.60 18.14
N GLY A 31 2.65 14.73 17.55
CA GLY A 31 3.63 15.67 18.11
C GLY A 31 5.11 15.22 18.00
N ASP A 32 5.37 14.03 17.44
CA ASP A 32 6.74 13.48 17.32
C ASP A 32 7.40 13.85 16.00
N TYR A 33 6.61 14.38 15.04
CA TYR A 33 7.08 14.68 13.68
C TYR A 33 6.83 16.15 13.31
N ALA A 34 7.86 16.82 12.81
CA ALA A 34 7.74 18.09 12.11
C ALA A 34 7.54 17.79 10.63
N VAL A 35 6.30 17.96 10.15
CA VAL A 35 5.89 17.54 8.83
C VAL A 35 5.96 18.69 7.84
N THR A 36 6.63 18.46 6.70
CA THR A 36 6.54 19.32 5.51
C THR A 36 5.88 18.52 4.39
N ILE A 37 4.78 18.99 3.83
CA ILE A 37 4.16 18.40 2.65
C ILE A 37 4.46 19.25 1.43
N ALA A 38 4.97 18.64 0.37
CA ALA A 38 5.39 19.30 -0.84
C ALA A 38 4.64 18.79 -2.07
N ASP A 39 4.27 19.69 -2.95
CA ASP A 39 3.63 19.39 -4.24
C ASP A 39 3.98 20.50 -5.24
N ARG A 40 3.97 20.20 -6.54
CA ARG A 40 4.15 21.21 -7.58
C ARG A 40 2.94 22.13 -7.76
N SER A 41 1.77 21.68 -7.29
CA SER A 41 0.51 22.41 -7.42
C SER A 41 0.18 23.18 -6.16
N ALA A 42 0.31 24.50 -6.22
CA ALA A 42 -0.14 25.40 -5.16
C ALA A 42 -1.65 25.20 -4.85
N GLU A 43 -2.46 24.87 -5.88
CA GLU A 43 -3.88 24.58 -5.71
C GLU A 43 -4.14 23.32 -4.85
N GLN A 44 -3.35 22.25 -5.07
CA GLN A 44 -3.47 21.05 -4.25
C GLN A 44 -3.03 21.30 -2.80
N LEU A 45 -1.96 22.05 -2.61
CA LEU A 45 -1.51 22.47 -1.27
C LEU A 45 -2.56 23.29 -0.54
N ALA A 46 -3.25 24.19 -1.25
CA ALA A 46 -4.32 25.03 -0.67
C ALA A 46 -5.58 24.23 -0.28
N LYS A 47 -5.80 23.03 -0.83
CA LYS A 47 -6.92 22.13 -0.47
C LYS A 47 -6.67 21.35 0.82
N LEU A 48 -5.44 21.34 1.32
CA LEU A 48 -5.12 20.66 2.58
C LEU A 48 -5.75 21.41 3.75
N ASP A 49 -6.29 20.65 4.69
CA ASP A 49 -6.72 21.25 5.97
C ASP A 49 -5.51 21.83 6.69
N SER A 50 -5.65 23.05 7.16
CA SER A 50 -4.61 23.69 7.97
C SER A 50 -4.36 22.91 9.26
N HIS A 51 -3.10 22.65 9.56
CA HIS A 51 -2.68 22.08 10.84
C HIS A 51 -1.40 22.77 11.31
N PRO A 52 -1.31 23.21 12.58
CA PRO A 52 -0.17 24.01 13.05
C PRO A 52 1.19 23.29 12.95
N ALA A 53 1.20 21.95 12.99
CA ALA A 53 2.41 21.13 12.86
C ALA A 53 2.72 20.68 11.41
N VAL A 54 1.94 21.14 10.40
CA VAL A 54 2.18 20.83 8.99
C VAL A 54 2.55 22.10 8.23
N LYS A 55 3.72 22.09 7.61
CA LYS A 55 4.15 23.13 6.67
C LYS A 55 3.89 22.68 5.24
N THR A 56 3.48 23.59 4.38
CA THR A 56 3.32 23.36 2.95
C THR A 56 4.49 23.96 2.18
N ARG A 57 4.93 23.29 1.09
CA ARG A 57 5.99 23.78 0.20
C ARG A 57 5.64 23.50 -1.24
N GLU A 58 5.64 24.52 -2.08
CA GLU A 58 5.60 24.31 -3.53
C GLU A 58 6.98 23.79 -3.98
N LEU A 59 7.00 22.66 -4.69
CA LEU A 59 8.21 21.98 -5.11
C LEU A 59 7.96 21.20 -6.40
N ASP A 60 8.71 21.54 -7.44
CA ASP A 60 8.80 20.72 -8.64
C ASP A 60 9.94 19.71 -8.47
N ILE A 61 9.59 18.42 -8.41
CA ILE A 61 10.58 17.34 -8.29
C ILE A 61 11.41 17.11 -9.54
N ALA A 62 11.06 17.71 -10.69
CA ALA A 62 11.89 17.73 -11.88
C ALA A 62 13.14 18.60 -11.67
N ASP A 63 13.11 19.58 -10.76
CA ASP A 63 14.28 20.32 -10.30
C ASP A 63 15.02 19.51 -9.21
N ALA A 64 16.02 18.75 -9.66
CA ALA A 64 16.81 17.89 -8.77
C ALA A 64 17.53 18.68 -7.65
N ALA A 65 17.99 19.91 -7.92
CA ALA A 65 18.68 20.74 -6.93
C ALA A 65 17.69 21.24 -5.85
N ALA A 66 16.48 21.66 -6.26
CA ALA A 66 15.45 22.07 -5.35
C ALA A 66 14.97 20.89 -4.47
N LEU A 67 14.88 19.68 -5.06
CA LEU A 67 14.51 18.46 -4.36
C LEU A 67 15.60 18.06 -3.34
N ASP A 68 16.88 18.05 -3.74
CA ASP A 68 17.99 17.77 -2.83
C ASP A 68 18.04 18.77 -1.66
N ALA A 69 17.82 20.06 -1.94
CA ALA A 69 17.74 21.09 -0.89
C ALA A 69 16.53 20.93 0.04
N ALA A 70 15.42 20.33 -0.47
CA ALA A 70 14.25 20.03 0.35
C ALA A 70 14.46 18.82 1.27
N LEU A 71 15.29 17.86 0.85
CA LEU A 71 15.54 16.62 1.59
C LEU A 71 16.77 16.70 2.50
N ALA A 72 17.68 17.63 2.27
CA ALA A 72 18.88 17.80 3.09
C ALA A 72 18.52 17.99 4.57
N GLY A 73 19.09 17.13 5.45
CA GLY A 73 18.84 17.18 6.90
C GLY A 73 17.45 16.70 7.34
N GLN A 74 16.63 16.17 6.44
CA GLN A 74 15.40 15.49 6.82
C GLN A 74 15.71 14.10 7.36
N PHE A 75 14.91 13.62 8.33
CA PHE A 75 14.98 12.24 8.79
C PHE A 75 14.52 11.29 7.70
N ALA A 76 13.36 11.56 7.11
CA ALA A 76 12.79 10.73 6.05
C ALA A 76 12.04 11.54 5.01
N VAL A 77 11.97 11.00 3.79
CA VAL A 77 11.03 11.39 2.76
C VAL A 77 10.02 10.26 2.52
N LEU A 78 8.73 10.63 2.47
CA LEU A 78 7.63 9.74 2.16
C LEU A 78 7.05 10.12 0.80
N SER A 79 7.17 9.22 -0.19
CA SER A 79 6.59 9.45 -1.51
C SER A 79 5.14 8.99 -1.56
N ALA A 80 4.22 9.95 -1.68
CA ALA A 80 2.81 9.76 -2.01
C ALA A 80 2.52 10.31 -3.43
N ALA A 81 3.57 10.44 -4.24
CA ALA A 81 3.52 10.88 -5.63
C ALA A 81 3.15 9.72 -6.58
N PRO A 82 2.68 9.98 -7.80
CA PRO A 82 2.50 8.95 -8.83
C PRO A 82 3.78 8.14 -9.08
N PHE A 83 3.63 6.84 -9.38
CA PHE A 83 4.75 5.88 -9.45
C PHE A 83 5.89 6.32 -10.40
N HIS A 84 5.57 6.95 -11.53
CA HIS A 84 6.58 7.43 -12.51
C HIS A 84 7.50 8.54 -11.98
N LEU A 85 7.13 9.20 -10.88
CA LEU A 85 7.91 10.27 -10.23
C LEU A 85 8.76 9.76 -9.07
N THR A 86 8.43 8.61 -8.53
CA THR A 86 8.99 8.00 -7.32
C THR A 86 10.50 7.75 -7.44
N GLY A 87 10.98 7.37 -8.64
CA GLY A 87 12.41 7.13 -8.90
C GLY A 87 13.30 8.36 -8.67
N ALA A 88 12.85 9.56 -9.06
CA ALA A 88 13.60 10.79 -8.85
C ALA A 88 13.70 11.15 -7.35
N ILE A 89 12.64 10.89 -6.59
CA ILE A 89 12.62 11.11 -5.14
C ILE A 89 13.61 10.16 -4.44
N ALA A 90 13.64 8.88 -4.84
CA ALA A 90 14.58 7.89 -4.31
C ALA A 90 16.05 8.27 -4.61
N GLU A 91 16.35 8.75 -5.81
CA GLU A 91 17.69 9.24 -6.17
C GLU A 91 18.13 10.42 -5.29
N SER A 92 17.23 11.37 -5.05
CA SER A 92 17.51 12.52 -4.17
C SER A 92 17.73 12.06 -2.72
N ALA A 93 16.92 11.12 -2.23
CA ALA A 93 17.08 10.54 -0.90
C ALA A 93 18.47 9.85 -0.74
N ALA A 94 18.95 9.16 -1.78
CA ALA A 94 20.27 8.56 -1.80
C ALA A 94 21.40 9.60 -1.71
N ARG A 95 21.30 10.69 -2.50
CA ARG A 95 22.29 11.79 -2.48
C ARG A 95 22.35 12.50 -1.13
N THR A 96 21.18 12.72 -0.52
CA THR A 96 21.05 13.48 0.74
C THR A 96 21.19 12.63 1.99
N ALA A 97 21.34 11.30 1.84
CA ALA A 97 21.34 10.34 2.95
C ALA A 97 20.08 10.43 3.83
N THR A 98 18.93 10.71 3.21
CA THR A 98 17.61 10.76 3.83
C THR A 98 16.96 9.37 3.75
N HIS A 99 16.29 8.90 4.80
CA HIS A 99 15.52 7.65 4.73
C HIS A 99 14.39 7.80 3.72
N TYR A 100 14.16 6.76 2.94
CA TYR A 100 13.18 6.75 1.85
C TYR A 100 12.08 5.73 2.09
N LEU A 101 10.83 6.18 1.98
CA LEU A 101 9.64 5.33 2.02
C LEU A 101 8.70 5.70 0.86
N ASP A 102 8.01 4.72 0.27
CA ASP A 102 7.00 4.97 -0.76
C ASP A 102 5.79 4.04 -0.66
N LEU A 103 4.84 4.27 -1.56
CA LEU A 103 3.59 3.52 -1.69
C LEU A 103 3.47 2.84 -3.06
N THR A 104 4.57 2.72 -3.81
CA THR A 104 4.51 2.27 -5.20
C THR A 104 4.15 0.80 -5.33
N GLU A 105 3.29 0.49 -6.28
CA GLU A 105 3.00 -0.86 -6.77
C GLU A 105 3.84 -1.25 -7.99
N ASP A 106 4.57 -0.30 -8.58
CA ASP A 106 5.33 -0.51 -9.81
C ASP A 106 6.60 -1.33 -9.58
N VAL A 107 6.70 -2.48 -10.26
CA VAL A 107 7.81 -3.42 -10.13
C VAL A 107 9.14 -2.83 -10.64
N ALA A 108 9.09 -2.05 -11.73
CA ALA A 108 10.31 -1.43 -12.30
C ALA A 108 10.88 -0.36 -11.36
N THR A 109 10.02 0.46 -10.79
CA THR A 109 10.39 1.46 -9.78
C THR A 109 10.99 0.80 -8.54
N THR A 110 10.39 -0.27 -8.03
CA THR A 110 10.91 -1.01 -6.88
C THR A 110 12.31 -1.57 -7.12
N ARG A 111 12.58 -2.12 -8.31
CA ARG A 111 13.93 -2.58 -8.71
C ARG A 111 14.95 -1.44 -8.71
N LYS A 112 14.58 -0.28 -9.21
CA LYS A 112 15.44 0.92 -9.17
C LYS A 112 15.75 1.35 -7.74
N VAL A 113 14.75 1.34 -6.85
CA VAL A 113 14.93 1.63 -5.42
C VAL A 113 15.87 0.61 -4.76
N GLU A 114 15.72 -0.68 -5.08
CA GLU A 114 16.62 -1.75 -4.60
C GLU A 114 18.09 -1.50 -5.03
N GLU A 115 18.30 -1.05 -6.27
CA GLU A 115 19.65 -0.70 -6.75
C GLU A 115 20.24 0.50 -6.02
N LEU A 116 19.46 1.57 -5.83
CA LEU A 116 19.88 2.77 -5.11
C LEU A 116 20.22 2.49 -3.63
N ALA A 117 19.52 1.53 -3.03
CA ALA A 117 19.75 1.13 -1.65
C ALA A 117 21.08 0.39 -1.41
N ARG A 118 21.70 -0.15 -2.48
CA ARG A 118 22.99 -0.85 -2.36
C ARG A 118 24.09 0.10 -1.90
N GLY A 119 24.56 -0.10 -0.68
CA GLY A 119 25.57 0.76 -0.05
C GLY A 119 25.07 2.12 0.42
N ALA A 120 23.77 2.35 0.41
CA ALA A 120 23.18 3.56 0.98
C ALA A 120 23.39 3.64 2.49
N ARG A 121 23.60 4.86 3.00
CA ARG A 121 23.76 5.13 4.44
C ARG A 121 22.42 5.33 5.16
N SER A 122 21.34 5.37 4.42
CA SER A 122 19.96 5.49 4.89
C SER A 122 19.14 4.28 4.47
N ALA A 123 18.02 4.02 5.15
CA ALA A 123 17.12 2.94 4.81
C ALA A 123 16.23 3.32 3.61
N PHE A 124 16.00 2.36 2.72
CA PHE A 124 15.10 2.44 1.59
C PHE A 124 14.03 1.39 1.77
N ILE A 125 12.83 1.82 2.07
CA ILE A 125 11.69 0.95 2.43
C ILE A 125 10.53 1.27 1.47
N PRO A 126 10.51 0.69 0.26
CA PRO A 126 9.41 0.89 -0.66
C PRO A 126 8.17 0.09 -0.28
N GLN A 127 7.05 0.35 -0.96
CA GLN A 127 5.86 -0.48 -0.88
C GLN A 127 5.20 -0.49 0.51
N CYS A 128 5.25 0.63 1.25
CA CYS A 128 4.75 0.75 2.61
C CYS A 128 3.22 0.91 2.71
N GLY A 129 2.47 0.48 1.70
CA GLY A 129 1.01 0.61 1.65
C GLY A 129 0.25 -0.57 2.26
N LEU A 130 -0.95 -0.77 1.72
CA LEU A 130 -1.80 -1.92 2.04
C LEU A 130 -1.41 -3.14 1.20
N ALA A 131 -1.39 -2.97 -0.12
CA ALA A 131 -1.00 -3.97 -1.12
C ALA A 131 -0.39 -3.23 -2.34
N PRO A 132 0.94 -3.33 -2.52
CA PRO A 132 1.91 -4.03 -1.68
C PRO A 132 2.13 -3.36 -0.31
N GLY A 133 2.62 -4.13 0.65
CA GLY A 133 2.93 -3.65 2.00
C GLY A 133 2.37 -4.56 3.09
N PHE A 134 1.39 -4.09 3.84
CA PHE A 134 0.81 -4.83 4.96
C PHE A 134 0.41 -6.28 4.61
N ILE A 135 -0.15 -6.51 3.42
CA ILE A 135 -0.52 -7.86 2.98
C ILE A 135 0.66 -8.82 2.92
N SER A 136 1.86 -8.32 2.55
CA SER A 136 3.10 -9.11 2.50
C SER A 136 3.61 -9.43 3.90
N ILE A 137 3.49 -8.49 4.85
CA ILE A 137 3.82 -8.67 6.26
C ILE A 137 2.98 -9.82 6.84
N VAL A 138 1.66 -9.77 6.65
CA VAL A 138 0.73 -10.82 7.10
C VAL A 138 1.03 -12.16 6.47
N ALA A 139 1.16 -12.19 5.13
CA ALA A 139 1.39 -13.45 4.42
C ALA A 139 2.70 -14.11 4.86
N HIS A 140 3.78 -13.33 4.97
CA HIS A 140 5.07 -13.84 5.42
C HIS A 140 5.01 -14.34 6.88
N ASP A 141 4.30 -13.64 7.75
CA ASP A 141 4.16 -14.06 9.14
C ASP A 141 3.47 -15.43 9.24
N LEU A 142 2.34 -15.60 8.54
CA LEU A 142 1.65 -16.89 8.48
C LEU A 142 2.54 -18.01 7.94
N THR A 143 3.42 -17.75 6.97
CA THR A 143 4.32 -18.78 6.41
C THR A 143 5.28 -19.37 7.43
N LYS A 144 5.63 -18.64 8.49
CA LYS A 144 6.54 -19.11 9.54
C LYS A 144 5.97 -20.23 10.39
N HIS A 145 4.67 -20.44 10.33
CA HIS A 145 3.98 -21.46 11.12
C HIS A 145 4.03 -22.86 10.50
N PHE A 146 4.59 -23.00 9.30
CA PHE A 146 4.60 -24.26 8.55
C PHE A 146 6.03 -24.78 8.33
N ASP A 147 6.18 -26.12 8.37
CA ASP A 147 7.45 -26.79 8.03
C ASP A 147 7.69 -26.77 6.52
N THR A 148 6.61 -26.93 5.74
CA THR A 148 6.63 -26.89 4.28
C THR A 148 5.40 -26.17 3.76
N LEU A 149 5.61 -25.23 2.84
CA LEU A 149 4.53 -24.43 2.25
C LEU A 149 3.99 -25.11 0.99
N ASP A 150 2.69 -25.08 0.81
CA ASP A 150 1.99 -25.49 -0.41
C ASP A 150 1.46 -24.29 -1.17
N THR A 151 0.57 -23.50 -0.54
CA THR A 151 -0.03 -22.34 -1.20
C THR A 151 -0.02 -21.10 -0.29
N VAL A 152 0.25 -19.94 -0.91
CA VAL A 152 0.07 -18.60 -0.30
C VAL A 152 -0.85 -17.80 -1.21
N ARG A 153 -2.03 -17.45 -0.71
CA ARG A 153 -3.01 -16.68 -1.46
C ARG A 153 -3.30 -15.37 -0.74
N MET A 154 -2.97 -14.28 -1.40
CA MET A 154 -3.13 -12.92 -0.89
C MET A 154 -4.25 -12.23 -1.65
N ARG A 155 -5.23 -11.66 -0.93
CA ARG A 155 -6.39 -11.00 -1.53
C ARG A 155 -6.70 -9.71 -0.81
N VAL A 156 -6.83 -8.61 -1.56
CA VAL A 156 -7.22 -7.30 -1.04
C VAL A 156 -8.25 -6.66 -1.96
N GLY A 157 -9.21 -5.97 -1.38
CA GLY A 157 -10.12 -5.13 -2.14
C GLY A 157 -10.48 -3.86 -1.39
N ALA A 158 -10.52 -2.74 -2.11
CA ALA A 158 -11.13 -1.51 -1.65
C ALA A 158 -12.46 -1.34 -2.41
N LEU A 159 -13.57 -1.41 -1.71
CA LEU A 159 -14.90 -1.58 -2.26
C LEU A 159 -15.88 -0.55 -1.69
N PRO A 160 -16.86 -0.05 -2.47
CA PRO A 160 -17.95 0.70 -1.88
C PRO A 160 -18.77 -0.20 -0.94
N GLN A 161 -19.16 0.30 0.23
CA GLN A 161 -20.07 -0.44 1.11
C GLN A 161 -21.47 -0.57 0.47
N TYR A 162 -21.84 0.41 -0.34
CA TYR A 162 -23.14 0.50 -1.00
C TYR A 162 -22.93 0.79 -2.49
N PRO A 163 -22.65 -0.26 -3.31
CA PRO A 163 -22.45 -0.07 -4.74
C PRO A 163 -23.73 0.42 -5.43
N SER A 164 -23.60 1.36 -6.37
CA SER A 164 -24.72 2.03 -7.03
C SER A 164 -24.69 1.96 -8.56
N ASN A 165 -23.75 1.19 -9.12
CA ASN A 165 -23.60 1.04 -10.57
C ASN A 165 -23.36 -0.43 -10.96
N ALA A 166 -23.44 -0.74 -12.26
CA ALA A 166 -23.32 -2.11 -12.77
C ALA A 166 -21.94 -2.74 -12.53
N LEU A 167 -20.89 -1.94 -12.40
CA LEU A 167 -19.56 -2.41 -12.01
C LEU A 167 -19.46 -2.78 -10.54
N ASN A 168 -20.45 -2.40 -9.73
CA ASN A 168 -20.38 -2.49 -8.27
C ASN A 168 -19.06 -1.87 -7.69
N TYR A 169 -18.61 -0.78 -8.32
CA TYR A 169 -17.33 -0.14 -7.99
C TYR A 169 -17.45 1.38 -8.00
N ASN A 170 -16.72 2.01 -7.08
CA ASN A 170 -16.54 3.45 -6.97
C ASN A 170 -15.05 3.74 -6.92
N LEU A 171 -14.62 4.89 -7.42
CA LEU A 171 -13.22 5.29 -7.34
C LEU A 171 -12.86 5.61 -5.88
N THR A 172 -11.99 4.80 -5.33
CA THR A 172 -11.50 4.93 -3.95
C THR A 172 -10.07 5.46 -3.87
N TRP A 173 -9.27 5.24 -4.93
CA TRP A 173 -7.86 5.60 -5.00
C TRP A 173 -7.47 6.05 -6.43
N SER A 174 -6.20 5.98 -6.80
CA SER A 174 -5.67 6.42 -8.10
C SER A 174 -6.25 5.66 -9.29
N THR A 175 -6.85 6.36 -10.23
CA THR A 175 -7.36 5.76 -11.47
C THR A 175 -6.23 5.19 -12.33
N ASP A 176 -5.08 5.87 -12.40
CA ASP A 176 -3.90 5.37 -13.15
C ASP A 176 -3.37 4.07 -12.54
N GLY A 177 -3.28 3.99 -11.19
CA GLY A 177 -2.88 2.77 -10.50
C GLY A 177 -3.87 1.63 -10.74
N LEU A 178 -5.17 1.89 -10.66
CA LEU A 178 -6.22 0.90 -10.94
C LEU A 178 -6.11 0.33 -12.36
N ILE A 179 -5.91 1.19 -13.36
CA ILE A 179 -5.73 0.77 -14.76
C ILE A 179 -4.46 -0.05 -14.91
N ASN A 180 -3.38 0.36 -14.26
CA ASN A 180 -2.11 -0.36 -14.26
C ASN A 180 -2.26 -1.78 -13.71
N GLU A 181 -2.91 -1.94 -12.54
CA GLU A 181 -3.20 -3.25 -11.96
C GLU A 181 -3.97 -4.20 -12.89
N TYR A 182 -4.89 -3.66 -13.70
CA TYR A 182 -5.75 -4.46 -14.59
C TYR A 182 -5.09 -4.83 -15.92
N ILE A 183 -4.02 -4.14 -16.33
CA ILE A 183 -3.39 -4.30 -17.64
C ILE A 183 -2.03 -4.99 -17.55
N GLU A 184 -1.22 -4.63 -16.55
CA GLU A 184 0.15 -5.11 -16.46
C GLU A 184 0.21 -6.59 -16.04
N PRO A 185 1.22 -7.34 -16.54
CA PRO A 185 1.44 -8.72 -16.13
C PRO A 185 1.68 -8.85 -14.63
N CYS A 186 1.20 -9.95 -14.05
CA CYS A 186 1.28 -10.23 -12.62
C CYS A 186 2.43 -11.18 -12.30
N GLU A 187 3.24 -10.87 -11.30
CA GLU A 187 4.16 -11.86 -10.72
C GLU A 187 3.36 -12.90 -9.93
N ALA A 188 3.79 -14.16 -9.97
CA ALA A 188 3.23 -15.28 -9.21
C ALA A 188 4.30 -16.35 -9.00
N ILE A 189 4.08 -17.27 -8.07
CA ILE A 189 4.85 -18.54 -8.04
C ILE A 189 3.92 -19.64 -8.53
N VAL A 190 4.35 -20.33 -9.58
CA VAL A 190 3.63 -21.44 -10.20
C VAL A 190 4.55 -22.67 -10.19
N GLU A 191 4.08 -23.77 -9.58
CA GLU A 191 4.84 -25.00 -9.41
C GLU A 191 6.28 -24.77 -8.88
N GLY A 192 6.36 -23.91 -7.84
CA GLY A 192 7.62 -23.62 -7.14
C GLY A 192 8.55 -22.62 -7.84
N LYS A 193 8.13 -21.96 -8.92
CA LYS A 193 8.97 -21.04 -9.70
C LYS A 193 8.31 -19.68 -9.87
N LEU A 194 9.10 -18.64 -9.68
CA LEU A 194 8.68 -17.28 -10.02
C LEU A 194 8.30 -17.23 -11.52
N SER A 195 7.11 -16.78 -11.78
CA SER A 195 6.45 -16.79 -13.09
C SER A 195 5.68 -15.50 -13.31
N VAL A 196 5.30 -15.27 -14.56
CA VAL A 196 4.43 -14.16 -14.95
C VAL A 196 3.11 -14.74 -15.45
N VAL A 197 2.01 -14.25 -14.90
CA VAL A 197 0.65 -14.65 -15.27
C VAL A 197 -0.15 -13.42 -15.75
N PRO A 198 -1.17 -13.61 -16.61
CA PRO A 198 -1.95 -12.47 -17.09
C PRO A 198 -2.82 -11.89 -15.99
N ALA A 199 -2.98 -10.56 -16.04
CA ALA A 199 -3.97 -9.86 -15.22
C ALA A 199 -5.39 -10.23 -15.66
N MET A 200 -6.37 -10.02 -14.77
CA MET A 200 -7.79 -10.28 -14.99
C MET A 200 -8.16 -11.77 -15.19
N GLU A 201 -7.22 -12.70 -14.97
CA GLU A 201 -7.42 -14.14 -15.09
C GLU A 201 -7.52 -14.84 -13.72
N GLU A 202 -7.72 -16.15 -13.72
CA GLU A 202 -7.85 -17.00 -12.54
C GLU A 202 -8.90 -16.52 -11.54
N ARG A 203 -10.07 -16.12 -12.04
CA ARG A 203 -11.18 -15.67 -11.20
C ARG A 203 -11.65 -16.79 -10.25
N GLU A 204 -11.79 -16.44 -8.99
CA GLU A 204 -12.43 -17.26 -7.96
C GLU A 204 -13.61 -16.51 -7.34
N GLU A 205 -14.55 -17.24 -6.78
CA GLU A 205 -15.61 -16.70 -5.92
C GLU A 205 -15.47 -17.26 -4.50
N PHE A 206 -15.72 -16.41 -3.52
CA PHE A 206 -15.71 -16.81 -2.11
C PHE A 206 -16.68 -15.94 -1.30
N SER A 207 -17.06 -16.42 -0.12
CA SER A 207 -17.89 -15.67 0.81
C SER A 207 -17.11 -15.34 2.08
N LEU A 208 -17.25 -14.10 2.56
CA LEU A 208 -16.68 -13.64 3.82
C LEU A 208 -17.75 -12.84 4.57
N ASP A 209 -18.07 -13.25 5.80
CA ASP A 209 -19.13 -12.65 6.65
C ASP A 209 -20.49 -12.51 5.92
N GLY A 210 -20.88 -13.52 5.16
CA GLY A 210 -22.15 -13.55 4.43
C GLY A 210 -22.21 -12.70 3.16
N VAL A 211 -21.10 -12.06 2.77
CA VAL A 211 -20.99 -11.31 1.51
C VAL A 211 -20.22 -12.12 0.50
N THR A 212 -20.77 -12.28 -0.70
CA THR A 212 -20.07 -12.93 -1.82
C THR A 212 -19.16 -11.94 -2.54
N TYR A 213 -17.93 -12.36 -2.81
CA TYR A 213 -16.91 -11.63 -3.54
C TYR A 213 -16.38 -12.47 -4.69
N GLU A 214 -15.84 -11.81 -5.70
CA GLU A 214 -14.93 -12.42 -6.66
C GLU A 214 -13.52 -11.86 -6.47
N ALA A 215 -12.51 -12.66 -6.81
CA ALA A 215 -11.13 -12.21 -6.86
C ALA A 215 -10.44 -12.75 -8.10
N PHE A 216 -9.50 -11.97 -8.64
CA PHE A 216 -8.77 -12.28 -9.86
C PHE A 216 -7.39 -11.61 -9.85
N ASN A 217 -6.46 -12.14 -10.65
CA ASN A 217 -5.09 -11.65 -10.72
C ASN A 217 -5.03 -10.17 -11.08
N THR A 218 -4.26 -9.38 -10.34
CA THR A 218 -3.87 -8.01 -10.67
C THR A 218 -2.40 -7.77 -10.35
N SER A 219 -1.78 -6.83 -11.06
CA SER A 219 -0.35 -6.55 -10.94
C SER A 219 0.01 -5.83 -9.63
N GLY A 220 1.25 -5.98 -9.20
CA GLY A 220 1.90 -5.16 -8.16
C GLY A 220 1.73 -5.63 -6.72
N GLY A 221 0.65 -6.33 -6.37
CA GLY A 221 0.27 -6.59 -4.98
C GLY A 221 1.17 -7.54 -4.19
N LEU A 222 2.01 -8.37 -4.85
CA LEU A 222 2.94 -9.28 -4.16
C LEU A 222 4.14 -8.58 -3.53
N GLY A 223 4.51 -7.42 -4.04
CA GLY A 223 5.73 -6.75 -3.62
C GLY A 223 6.98 -7.60 -3.85
N THR A 224 7.91 -7.59 -2.90
CA THR A 224 9.14 -8.40 -2.93
C THR A 224 8.95 -9.83 -2.42
N LEU A 225 7.80 -10.16 -1.83
CA LEU A 225 7.56 -11.45 -1.20
C LEU A 225 7.65 -12.64 -2.18
N ALA A 226 7.31 -12.42 -3.46
CA ALA A 226 7.46 -13.45 -4.48
C ALA A 226 8.92 -13.90 -4.65
N LYS A 227 9.88 -12.97 -4.63
CA LYS A 227 11.31 -13.28 -4.67
C LYS A 227 11.79 -13.99 -3.39
N THR A 228 11.25 -13.58 -2.23
CA THR A 228 11.60 -14.15 -0.93
C THR A 228 11.13 -15.60 -0.80
N LEU A 229 10.01 -15.97 -1.42
CA LEU A 229 9.40 -17.29 -1.36
C LEU A 229 9.65 -18.15 -2.61
N ASP A 230 10.41 -17.67 -3.60
CA ASP A 230 10.77 -18.45 -4.79
C ASP A 230 11.47 -19.75 -4.39
N GLY A 231 11.04 -20.88 -4.95
CA GLY A 231 11.51 -22.22 -4.60
C GLY A 231 11.05 -22.76 -3.22
N ARG A 232 10.30 -21.97 -2.42
CA ARG A 232 9.88 -22.34 -1.07
C ARG A 232 8.39 -22.66 -0.94
N VAL A 233 7.59 -22.24 -1.89
CA VAL A 233 6.14 -22.46 -1.94
C VAL A 233 5.75 -22.98 -3.33
N ARG A 234 4.83 -23.93 -3.42
CA ARG A 234 4.40 -24.48 -4.72
C ARG A 234 3.60 -23.44 -5.52
N THR A 235 2.67 -22.73 -4.87
CA THR A 235 1.85 -21.73 -5.55
C THR A 235 1.67 -20.49 -4.68
N MET A 236 1.92 -19.32 -5.28
CA MET A 236 1.67 -18.03 -4.62
C MET A 236 1.08 -17.04 -5.61
N ASN A 237 0.01 -16.37 -5.23
CA ASN A 237 -0.61 -15.32 -6.03
C ASN A 237 -1.17 -14.18 -5.20
N TYR A 238 -1.35 -13.04 -5.86
CA TYR A 238 -2.13 -11.91 -5.38
C TYR A 238 -3.34 -11.70 -6.28
N ARG A 239 -4.49 -11.46 -5.67
CA ARG A 239 -5.75 -11.18 -6.36
C ARG A 239 -6.44 -9.98 -5.76
N THR A 240 -6.98 -9.13 -6.60
CA THR A 240 -7.85 -8.06 -6.13
C THR A 240 -9.26 -8.59 -5.88
N ILE A 241 -9.87 -8.15 -4.77
CA ILE A 241 -11.26 -8.50 -4.41
C ILE A 241 -12.21 -7.48 -5.02
N ARG A 242 -13.29 -7.97 -5.64
CA ARG A 242 -14.39 -7.15 -6.16
C ARG A 242 -15.74 -7.83 -5.85
N TYR A 243 -16.84 -7.13 -6.09
CA TYR A 243 -18.16 -7.76 -6.10
C TYR A 243 -18.36 -8.54 -7.39
N PRO A 244 -19.17 -9.64 -7.39
CA PRO A 244 -19.39 -10.48 -8.55
C PRO A 244 -19.86 -9.71 -9.78
N GLY A 245 -19.28 -10.03 -10.94
CA GLY A 245 -19.59 -9.41 -12.23
C GLY A 245 -18.65 -8.30 -12.67
N HIS A 246 -17.86 -7.74 -11.76
CA HIS A 246 -16.91 -6.66 -12.07
C HIS A 246 -15.85 -7.11 -13.10
N GLN A 247 -15.23 -8.26 -12.86
CA GLN A 247 -14.17 -8.79 -13.73
C GLN A 247 -14.65 -8.95 -15.20
N ALA A 248 -15.84 -9.49 -15.39
CA ALA A 248 -16.37 -9.72 -16.74
C ALA A 248 -16.56 -8.42 -17.53
N ILE A 249 -17.10 -7.37 -16.88
CA ILE A 249 -17.31 -6.07 -17.52
C ILE A 249 -15.96 -5.42 -17.85
N ILE A 250 -15.01 -5.44 -16.91
CA ILE A 250 -13.69 -4.85 -17.16
C ILE A 250 -12.95 -5.62 -18.26
N LYS A 251 -13.01 -6.95 -18.31
CA LYS A 251 -12.39 -7.74 -19.40
C LYS A 251 -12.99 -7.36 -20.76
N ALA A 252 -14.30 -7.16 -20.85
CA ALA A 252 -14.93 -6.71 -22.09
C ALA A 252 -14.39 -5.33 -22.51
N LEU A 253 -14.30 -4.36 -21.58
CA LEU A 253 -13.76 -3.04 -21.88
C LEU A 253 -12.29 -3.11 -22.35
N LEU A 254 -11.47 -3.89 -21.67
CA LEU A 254 -10.04 -3.99 -21.99
C LEU A 254 -9.77 -4.73 -23.31
N ASN A 255 -10.42 -5.86 -23.52
CA ASN A 255 -10.13 -6.78 -24.62
C ASN A 255 -11.05 -6.57 -25.83
N ASP A 256 -12.39 -6.64 -25.64
CA ASP A 256 -13.34 -6.58 -26.75
C ASP A 256 -13.47 -5.16 -27.30
N PHE A 257 -13.44 -4.14 -26.41
CA PHE A 257 -13.39 -2.72 -26.81
C PHE A 257 -11.97 -2.19 -27.00
N ASN A 258 -10.93 -3.02 -26.80
CA ASN A 258 -9.51 -2.70 -26.99
C ASN A 258 -9.02 -1.48 -26.18
N LEU A 259 -9.65 -1.18 -25.03
CA LEU A 259 -9.26 -0.02 -24.21
C LEU A 259 -7.95 -0.22 -23.46
N LYS A 260 -7.41 -1.45 -23.38
CA LYS A 260 -6.04 -1.69 -22.86
C LYS A 260 -4.96 -0.90 -23.62
N ASN A 261 -5.19 -0.63 -24.90
CA ASN A 261 -4.29 0.15 -25.78
C ASN A 261 -4.66 1.64 -25.83
N ARG A 262 -5.68 2.07 -25.08
CA ARG A 262 -6.17 3.46 -25.03
C ARG A 262 -6.43 3.85 -23.57
N ARG A 263 -5.37 3.85 -22.78
CA ARG A 263 -5.43 4.10 -21.33
C ARG A 263 -6.01 5.48 -20.98
N ASP A 264 -5.75 6.48 -21.82
CA ASP A 264 -6.30 7.84 -21.71
C ASP A 264 -7.84 7.83 -21.76
N VAL A 265 -8.40 7.10 -22.73
CA VAL A 265 -9.86 6.95 -22.89
C VAL A 265 -10.46 6.15 -21.73
N LEU A 266 -9.79 5.09 -21.29
CA LEU A 266 -10.25 4.28 -20.15
C LEU A 266 -10.25 5.10 -18.86
N LYS A 267 -9.21 5.92 -18.66
CA LYS A 267 -9.11 6.82 -17.52
C LYS A 267 -10.23 7.86 -17.54
N ASP A 268 -10.44 8.52 -18.67
CA ASP A 268 -11.51 9.50 -18.83
C ASP A 268 -12.88 8.86 -18.56
N LEU A 269 -13.12 7.66 -19.10
CA LEU A 269 -14.34 6.90 -18.85
C LEU A 269 -14.56 6.63 -17.35
N PHE A 270 -13.54 6.17 -16.64
CA PHE A 270 -13.64 5.86 -15.22
C PHE A 270 -13.86 7.12 -14.38
N GLU A 271 -13.11 8.18 -14.62
CA GLU A 271 -13.20 9.42 -13.85
C GLU A 271 -14.52 10.18 -14.07
N ASN A 272 -15.13 10.03 -15.25
CA ASN A 272 -16.43 10.66 -15.56
C ASN A 272 -17.64 9.80 -15.18
N ALA A 273 -17.53 8.46 -15.25
CA ALA A 273 -18.66 7.57 -15.04
C ALA A 273 -18.74 6.99 -13.62
N LEU A 274 -17.61 6.80 -12.95
CA LEU A 274 -17.57 6.16 -11.62
C LEU A 274 -17.56 7.23 -10.51
N PRO A 275 -18.55 7.22 -9.62
CA PRO A 275 -18.56 8.16 -8.51
C PRO A 275 -17.43 7.86 -7.54
N ALA A 276 -16.86 8.90 -6.92
CA ALA A 276 -15.99 8.76 -5.76
C ALA A 276 -16.82 8.48 -4.51
N THR A 277 -16.28 7.69 -3.59
CA THR A 277 -16.95 7.43 -2.31
C THR A 277 -16.01 7.61 -1.13
N MET A 278 -16.60 8.06 -0.01
CA MET A 278 -15.98 8.04 1.32
C MET A 278 -16.55 6.91 2.20
N GLN A 279 -17.46 6.10 1.65
CA GLN A 279 -18.11 4.97 2.32
C GLN A 279 -17.60 3.67 1.68
N ASP A 280 -16.31 3.45 1.82
CA ASP A 280 -15.64 2.25 1.36
C ASP A 280 -15.35 1.28 2.51
N VAL A 281 -15.02 0.07 2.14
CA VAL A 281 -14.49 -0.97 3.01
C VAL A 281 -13.25 -1.56 2.35
N VAL A 282 -12.18 -1.68 3.11
CA VAL A 282 -11.02 -2.47 2.71
C VAL A 282 -11.19 -3.88 3.26
N VAL A 283 -11.16 -4.87 2.37
CA VAL A 283 -11.22 -6.29 2.70
C VAL A 283 -9.84 -6.90 2.50
N ILE A 284 -9.30 -7.55 3.52
CA ILE A 284 -8.01 -8.23 3.51
C ILE A 284 -8.26 -9.70 3.79
N PHE A 285 -7.79 -10.59 2.93
CA PHE A 285 -8.01 -12.03 3.07
C PHE A 285 -6.80 -12.81 2.58
N VAL A 286 -5.99 -13.29 3.53
CA VAL A 286 -4.79 -14.10 3.27
C VAL A 286 -5.03 -15.52 3.74
N THR A 287 -4.68 -16.50 2.93
CA THR A 287 -4.68 -17.91 3.30
C THR A 287 -3.33 -18.54 2.97
N VAL A 288 -2.77 -19.26 3.92
CA VAL A 288 -1.55 -20.04 3.76
C VAL A 288 -1.88 -21.49 4.06
N CYS A 289 -1.53 -22.39 3.15
CA CYS A 289 -1.66 -23.83 3.33
C CYS A 289 -0.30 -24.49 3.26
N GLY A 290 -0.12 -25.56 4.04
CA GLY A 290 1.13 -26.31 4.09
C GLY A 290 1.09 -27.42 5.12
N TRP A 291 2.24 -27.99 5.39
CA TRP A 291 2.40 -29.06 6.38
C TRP A 291 3.07 -28.53 7.64
N LYS A 292 2.55 -28.95 8.78
CA LYS A 292 3.12 -28.75 10.11
C LYS A 292 2.97 -30.04 10.90
N ASP A 293 4.06 -30.55 11.47
CA ASP A 293 4.06 -31.81 12.24
C ASP A 293 3.40 -32.96 11.46
N GLY A 294 3.65 -33.07 10.15
CA GLY A 294 3.10 -34.07 9.25
C GLY A 294 1.61 -33.92 8.90
N ARG A 295 0.95 -32.85 9.32
CA ARG A 295 -0.45 -32.54 9.01
C ARG A 295 -0.57 -31.41 8.00
N TYR A 296 -1.48 -31.56 7.04
CA TYR A 296 -1.82 -30.48 6.12
C TYR A 296 -2.82 -29.53 6.78
N LEU A 297 -2.44 -28.28 6.91
CA LEU A 297 -3.22 -27.26 7.62
C LEU A 297 -3.43 -26.03 6.73
N GLN A 298 -4.42 -25.23 7.07
CA GLN A 298 -4.64 -23.89 6.53
C GLN A 298 -4.69 -22.89 7.68
N GLU A 299 -3.95 -21.82 7.55
CA GLU A 299 -4.10 -20.63 8.39
C GLU A 299 -4.62 -19.44 7.58
N THR A 300 -5.37 -18.57 8.24
CA THR A 300 -6.09 -17.49 7.58
C THR A 300 -6.02 -16.21 8.40
N TYR A 301 -5.73 -15.12 7.73
CA TYR A 301 -5.97 -13.77 8.24
C TYR A 301 -7.11 -13.15 7.42
N ALA A 302 -8.15 -12.67 8.10
CA ALA A 302 -9.28 -12.00 7.48
C ALA A 302 -9.64 -10.75 8.28
N ASN A 303 -9.71 -9.60 7.61
CA ASN A 303 -10.11 -8.35 8.25
C ASN A 303 -10.86 -7.43 7.30
N LYS A 304 -11.73 -6.59 7.85
CA LYS A 304 -12.45 -5.52 7.15
C LYS A 304 -12.23 -4.20 7.87
N VAL A 305 -11.56 -3.28 7.21
CA VAL A 305 -11.37 -1.91 7.71
C VAL A 305 -12.37 -1.00 7.03
N TYR A 306 -13.10 -0.22 7.82
CA TYR A 306 -14.14 0.69 7.34
C TYR A 306 -13.66 2.14 7.36
N ALA A 307 -14.31 2.98 6.56
CA ALA A 307 -14.16 4.43 6.67
C ALA A 307 -14.52 4.89 8.09
N GLY A 308 -13.80 5.86 8.61
CA GLY A 308 -13.97 6.31 9.98
C GLY A 308 -13.31 7.65 10.28
N VAL A 309 -13.26 8.01 11.55
CA VAL A 309 -12.56 9.22 12.03
C VAL A 309 -11.18 8.80 12.55
N VAL A 310 -10.14 9.31 11.91
CA VAL A 310 -8.74 9.12 12.31
C VAL A 310 -8.05 10.47 12.38
N ALA A 311 -7.29 10.71 13.44
CA ALA A 311 -6.63 11.99 13.66
C ALA A 311 -7.60 13.19 13.58
N GLY A 312 -8.83 13.03 14.13
CA GLY A 312 -9.86 14.03 14.13
C GLY A 312 -10.53 14.34 12.78
N LYS A 313 -10.20 13.58 11.72
CA LYS A 313 -10.74 13.77 10.38
C LYS A 313 -11.44 12.51 9.87
N LYS A 314 -12.59 12.68 9.19
CA LYS A 314 -13.25 11.59 8.48
C LYS A 314 -12.39 11.20 7.27
N MET A 315 -12.02 9.93 7.20
CA MET A 315 -11.21 9.34 6.12
C MET A 315 -11.90 8.09 5.56
N SER A 316 -11.69 7.83 4.28
CA SER A 316 -12.11 6.57 3.65
C SER A 316 -11.24 5.41 4.15
N ALA A 317 -11.72 4.17 4.03
CA ALA A 317 -10.98 2.99 4.46
C ALA A 317 -9.63 2.86 3.75
N ILE A 318 -9.57 3.16 2.44
CA ILE A 318 -8.32 3.13 1.68
C ILE A 318 -7.34 4.25 2.14
N GLN A 319 -7.84 5.44 2.50
CA GLN A 319 -7.00 6.49 3.07
C GLN A 319 -6.41 6.06 4.41
N ILE A 320 -7.24 5.49 5.29
CA ILE A 320 -6.83 5.00 6.61
C ILE A 320 -5.76 3.93 6.46
N THR A 321 -6.02 2.88 5.69
CA THR A 321 -5.11 1.75 5.56
C THR A 321 -3.80 2.16 4.88
N THR A 322 -3.85 2.85 3.75
CA THR A 322 -2.62 3.24 3.04
C THR A 322 -1.75 4.19 3.86
N ALA A 323 -2.36 5.20 4.49
CA ALA A 323 -1.60 6.14 5.33
C ALA A 323 -1.07 5.47 6.61
N ALA A 324 -1.87 4.61 7.27
CA ALA A 324 -1.43 3.89 8.45
C ALA A 324 -0.25 2.95 8.15
N GLY A 325 -0.24 2.31 6.98
CA GLY A 325 0.87 1.45 6.55
C GLY A 325 2.21 2.18 6.58
N ILE A 326 2.32 3.24 5.81
CA ILE A 326 3.58 4.01 5.72
C ILE A 326 3.93 4.75 7.02
N CYS A 327 2.93 5.24 7.78
CA CYS A 327 3.17 5.85 9.08
C CYS A 327 3.70 4.84 10.09
N THR A 328 3.21 3.59 10.07
CA THR A 328 3.72 2.50 10.93
C THR A 328 5.17 2.19 10.62
N VAL A 329 5.50 2.01 9.33
CA VAL A 329 6.87 1.71 8.91
C VAL A 329 7.83 2.84 9.27
N LEU A 330 7.41 4.11 9.07
CA LEU A 330 8.18 5.27 9.51
C LEU A 330 8.40 5.28 11.03
N ASP A 331 7.38 4.97 11.82
CA ASP A 331 7.46 4.99 13.28
C ASP A 331 8.39 3.88 13.80
N LEU A 332 8.32 2.68 13.23
CA LEU A 332 9.24 1.56 13.52
C LEU A 332 10.68 1.84 13.06
N LEU A 333 10.86 2.60 11.99
CA LEU A 333 12.19 3.09 11.59
C LEU A 333 12.70 4.15 12.57
N ALA A 334 11.84 5.07 12.99
CA ALA A 334 12.20 6.18 13.88
C ALA A 334 12.58 5.72 15.30
N ASP A 335 12.01 4.62 15.79
CA ASP A 335 12.31 4.04 17.10
C ASP A 335 13.48 3.03 17.07
N GLY A 336 14.05 2.75 15.88
CA GLY A 336 15.18 1.85 15.69
C GLY A 336 14.82 0.37 15.59
N THR A 337 13.54 0.01 15.50
CA THR A 337 13.08 -1.38 15.30
C THR A 337 13.49 -1.91 13.92
N LEU A 338 13.53 -1.03 12.90
CA LEU A 338 13.94 -1.40 11.56
C LEU A 338 15.39 -1.03 11.25
N PRO A 339 16.04 -1.72 10.28
CA PRO A 339 17.37 -1.38 9.80
C PRO A 339 17.46 0.07 9.35
N GLN A 340 18.54 0.76 9.74
CA GLN A 340 18.73 2.19 9.48
C GLN A 340 19.45 2.47 8.15
N ALA A 341 19.82 1.44 7.39
CA ALA A 341 20.53 1.55 6.12
C ALA A 341 20.23 0.39 5.19
N GLY A 342 20.36 0.62 3.89
CA GLY A 342 20.14 -0.39 2.86
C GLY A 342 18.67 -0.62 2.51
N PHE A 343 18.39 -1.67 1.76
CA PHE A 343 17.03 -2.05 1.33
C PHE A 343 16.33 -2.86 2.40
N VAL A 344 15.12 -2.45 2.80
CA VAL A 344 14.29 -3.15 3.79
C VAL A 344 13.00 -3.58 3.11
N ARG A 345 12.73 -4.89 3.10
CA ARG A 345 11.51 -5.47 2.53
C ARG A 345 10.36 -5.42 3.52
N GLN A 346 9.15 -5.31 3.01
CA GLN A 346 7.95 -5.31 3.86
C GLN A 346 7.82 -6.60 4.67
N GLU A 347 8.10 -7.74 4.07
CA GLU A 347 8.04 -9.04 4.74
C GLU A 347 9.11 -9.25 5.83
N GLU A 348 10.08 -8.37 5.95
CA GLU A 348 11.06 -8.35 7.06
C GLU A 348 10.50 -7.68 8.32
N ILE A 349 9.38 -6.96 8.20
CA ILE A 349 8.71 -6.29 9.32
C ILE A 349 7.89 -7.33 10.09
N GLY A 350 8.06 -7.41 11.41
CA GLY A 350 7.28 -8.32 12.24
C GLY A 350 5.83 -7.89 12.37
N LEU A 351 4.88 -8.82 12.16
CA LEU A 351 3.45 -8.53 12.22
C LEU A 351 3.04 -8.00 13.62
N ASP A 352 3.52 -8.62 14.68
CA ASP A 352 3.22 -8.20 16.06
C ASP A 352 3.69 -6.76 16.33
N ALA A 353 4.92 -6.41 15.89
CA ALA A 353 5.44 -5.06 16.05
C ALA A 353 4.63 -4.05 15.21
N PHE A 354 4.20 -4.45 14.01
CA PHE A 354 3.36 -3.63 13.16
C PHE A 354 1.98 -3.37 13.79
N LEU A 355 1.28 -4.41 14.27
CA LEU A 355 -0.05 -4.29 14.87
C LEU A 355 -0.03 -3.59 16.24
N ALA A 356 1.04 -3.76 17.01
CA ALA A 356 1.22 -3.06 18.29
C ALA A 356 1.51 -1.55 18.11
N ASN A 357 1.95 -1.11 16.92
CA ASN A 357 2.23 0.28 16.64
C ASN A 357 0.93 1.12 16.63
N ARG A 358 1.03 2.36 17.11
CA ARG A 358 -0.10 3.30 17.22
C ARG A 358 -0.86 3.54 15.91
N PHE A 359 -0.20 3.45 14.76
CA PHE A 359 -0.83 3.56 13.44
C PHE A 359 -1.25 2.19 12.92
N GLY A 360 -0.44 1.16 13.11
CA GLY A 360 -0.66 -0.19 12.59
C GLY A 360 -1.88 -0.89 13.19
N ARG A 361 -2.27 -0.53 14.41
CA ARG A 361 -3.43 -1.12 15.10
C ARG A 361 -4.76 -0.97 14.35
N VAL A 362 -4.87 -0.11 13.34
CA VAL A 362 -6.08 -0.02 12.50
C VAL A 362 -6.31 -1.30 11.69
N TYR A 363 -5.27 -2.10 11.54
CA TYR A 363 -5.33 -3.40 10.88
C TYR A 363 -5.60 -4.58 11.83
N ASP A 364 -5.62 -4.33 13.15
CA ASP A 364 -5.87 -5.39 14.13
C ASP A 364 -7.36 -5.78 14.11
N PRO A 365 -7.70 -7.05 13.78
CA PRO A 365 -9.08 -7.50 13.73
C PRO A 365 -9.81 -7.38 15.07
N ASP A 366 -9.11 -7.45 16.19
CA ASP A 366 -9.71 -7.42 17.52
C ASP A 366 -10.04 -6.00 17.98
N VAL A 367 -9.23 -5.01 17.61
CA VAL A 367 -9.51 -3.60 17.89
C VAL A 367 -10.79 -3.13 17.17
N MET A 368 -11.03 -3.61 15.95
CA MET A 368 -12.21 -3.24 15.16
C MET A 368 -13.52 -3.89 15.66
N LYS A 369 -13.45 -5.04 16.36
CA LYS A 369 -14.64 -5.68 16.96
C LYS A 369 -15.16 -4.89 18.15
N VAL A 370 -14.28 -4.29 18.96
CA VAL A 370 -14.66 -3.49 20.13
C VAL A 370 -15.37 -2.21 19.72
N ALA A 371 -14.96 -1.56 18.62
CA ALA A 371 -15.58 -0.33 18.12
C ALA A 371 -17.01 -0.52 17.56
N LYS A 372 -17.40 -1.76 17.21
CA LYS A 372 -18.77 -2.08 16.75
C LYS A 372 -19.72 -2.48 17.88
N ALA A 373 -19.20 -2.77 19.07
CA ALA A 373 -19.98 -3.21 20.23
C ALA A 373 -20.39 -2.05 21.17
N GLY A 374 -19.95 -0.85 20.90
CA GLY A 374 -20.31 0.41 21.60
C GLY A 374 -21.09 1.35 20.69
#